data_aaf37a211658b3c8a6f8012533450542
#
_entry.id   aaf37a211658b3c8a6f8012533450542
#
_cell.length_a   1.000
_cell.length_b   1.000
_cell.length_c   1.000
_cell.angle_alpha   90.00
_cell.angle_beta   90.00
_cell.angle_gamma   90.00
#
_symmetry.space_group_name_H-M   'P 1'
#
loop_
_entity.id
_entity.type
_entity.pdbx_description
1 polymer ?
#
loop_
_entity_poly.entity_id
_entity_poly.type
_entity_poly.pdbx_seq_one_letter_code
_entity_poly.pdbx_strand_id
1 'polypeptide(L)'
;MSRYEVDGVDIQTLPKVSLHDHLDGGLRPQTILELGDEIGLELPASDAASLGAWFAAQSNSGSLPEYLKTFDITTAVMQTEHGLHRVAKEFVLDLAEDGVIYGEIRWAPEQHLQRGLTLDAAVEAVQAGVEEAIGLVASHGGRIRIGQLVSAMRHLDRADEIAQLALRHRDRGAVGFDIAGPEDGFPASRLQSAFDTLAKAHFPATVHAGEGAGIDSIADALYSARALRLGHGTRIAEDIVVEEETDEAIVVRLGQLAEWVKDRQITLEVSPSSNLQTGTIAQWGTALTDHPVDLLHQLGFCVTVNPDNRLQSGTTLTRELGLLVEAFEWDLDDLEQVTQNAAAGAFCSFDEYEELADEIADGFDDLR
;
A
#
# COMPACT_ATOMS: atom_id res chain seq x y z
N MET A 1 22.23 0.67 -9.08
CA MET A 1 20.81 1.02 -9.22
C MET A 1 20.74 2.26 -10.07
N SER A 2 19.82 2.37 -11.03
CA SER A 2 19.57 3.65 -11.70
C SER A 2 19.07 4.62 -10.63
N ARG A 3 19.62 5.80 -10.60
CA ARG A 3 19.25 6.87 -9.67
C ARG A 3 18.05 7.58 -10.31
N TYR A 4 16.91 7.59 -9.63
CA TYR A 4 15.76 8.35 -10.09
C TYR A 4 15.93 9.81 -9.69
N GLU A 5 15.84 10.72 -10.63
CA GLU A 5 16.00 12.17 -10.43
C GLU A 5 14.80 12.92 -11.04
N VAL A 6 14.39 13.98 -10.39
CA VAL A 6 13.41 14.96 -10.87
C VAL A 6 14.00 16.35 -10.67
N ASP A 7 14.06 17.17 -11.70
CA ASP A 7 14.65 18.53 -11.66
C ASP A 7 16.09 18.59 -11.12
N GLY A 8 16.84 17.49 -11.24
CA GLY A 8 18.19 17.33 -10.73
C GLY A 8 18.28 16.92 -9.26
N VAL A 9 17.14 16.63 -8.61
CA VAL A 9 17.04 16.13 -7.24
C VAL A 9 16.90 14.61 -7.25
N ASP A 10 17.66 13.93 -6.38
CA ASP A 10 17.53 12.49 -6.16
C ASP A 10 16.25 12.20 -5.39
N ILE A 11 15.29 11.51 -6.03
CA ILE A 11 13.98 11.19 -5.43
C ILE A 11 14.12 10.41 -4.10
N GLN A 12 15.21 9.65 -3.91
CA GLN A 12 15.45 8.93 -2.66
C GLN A 12 15.62 9.88 -1.46
N THR A 13 16.07 11.12 -1.70
CA THR A 13 16.29 12.11 -0.62
C THR A 13 15.04 12.88 -0.23
N LEU A 14 13.98 12.82 -1.03
CA LEU A 14 12.70 13.47 -0.72
C LEU A 14 12.00 12.79 0.47
N PRO A 15 11.36 13.55 1.37
CA PRO A 15 10.47 12.95 2.36
C PRO A 15 9.27 12.30 1.68
N LYS A 16 8.92 11.09 2.11
CA LYS A 16 7.85 10.29 1.52
C LYS A 16 6.90 9.74 2.56
N VAL A 17 5.63 9.54 2.16
CA VAL A 17 4.59 8.89 2.96
C VAL A 17 4.07 7.66 2.21
N SER A 18 4.09 6.49 2.86
CA SER A 18 3.64 5.22 2.29
C SER A 18 2.39 4.72 3.02
N LEU A 19 1.25 4.69 2.33
CA LEU A 19 -0.02 4.27 2.91
C LEU A 19 -0.45 2.85 2.50
N HIS A 20 0.14 2.30 1.41
CA HIS A 20 -0.22 1.01 0.86
C HIS A 20 1.03 0.18 0.58
N ASP A 21 1.47 -0.56 1.61
CA ASP A 21 2.64 -1.44 1.53
C ASP A 21 2.42 -2.67 2.42
N HIS A 22 2.39 -3.86 1.82
CA HIS A 22 2.10 -5.10 2.50
C HIS A 22 3.34 -5.67 3.17
N LEU A 23 3.21 -6.03 4.46
CA LEU A 23 4.29 -6.64 5.23
C LEU A 23 4.76 -7.95 4.60
N ASP A 24 3.82 -8.80 4.21
CA ASP A 24 4.05 -10.08 3.56
C ASP A 24 4.44 -9.96 2.07
N GLY A 25 4.38 -8.75 1.52
CA GLY A 25 4.87 -8.34 0.20
C GLY A 25 6.19 -7.56 0.23
N GLY A 26 6.75 -7.28 1.40
CA GLY A 26 7.95 -6.45 1.55
C GLY A 26 9.20 -7.18 2.04
N LEU A 27 9.21 -8.54 2.04
CA LEU A 27 10.34 -9.32 2.55
C LEU A 27 11.58 -9.17 1.67
N ARG A 28 12.74 -9.12 2.32
CA ARG A 28 14.03 -9.26 1.62
C ARG A 28 14.21 -10.71 1.14
N PRO A 29 14.62 -10.96 -0.12
CA PRO A 29 14.87 -12.32 -0.61
C PRO A 29 15.84 -13.11 0.25
N GLN A 30 16.88 -12.45 0.82
CA GLN A 30 17.85 -13.09 1.72
C GLN A 30 17.17 -13.61 3.01
N THR A 31 16.23 -12.84 3.56
CA THR A 31 15.47 -13.23 4.76
C THR A 31 14.58 -14.43 4.48
N ILE A 32 13.96 -14.50 3.30
CA ILE A 32 13.17 -15.66 2.89
C ILE A 32 14.05 -16.92 2.81
N LEU A 33 15.26 -16.81 2.25
CA LEU A 33 16.20 -17.94 2.20
C LEU A 33 16.58 -18.44 3.60
N GLU A 34 16.92 -17.54 4.51
CA GLU A 34 17.35 -17.88 5.87
C GLU A 34 16.20 -18.47 6.70
N LEU A 35 15.05 -17.81 6.73
CA LEU A 35 13.86 -18.33 7.44
C LEU A 35 13.32 -19.61 6.79
N GLY A 36 13.42 -19.73 5.46
CA GLY A 36 13.06 -20.95 4.71
C GLY A 36 13.92 -22.15 5.09
N ASP A 37 15.24 -21.94 5.23
CA ASP A 37 16.18 -23.00 5.68
C ASP A 37 15.84 -23.47 7.11
N GLU A 38 15.54 -22.53 8.03
CA GLU A 38 15.12 -22.86 9.41
C GLU A 38 13.92 -23.79 9.48
N ILE A 39 13.01 -23.70 8.51
CA ILE A 39 11.77 -24.46 8.49
C ILE A 39 11.78 -25.62 7.48
N GLY A 40 12.87 -25.78 6.73
CA GLY A 40 13.01 -26.81 5.70
C GLY A 40 12.10 -26.57 4.48
N LEU A 41 11.80 -25.32 4.14
CA LEU A 41 10.99 -24.94 2.98
C LEU A 41 11.82 -25.03 1.70
N GLU A 42 11.34 -25.78 0.71
CA GLU A 42 11.95 -25.79 -0.62
C GLU A 42 11.59 -24.49 -1.35
N LEU A 43 12.61 -23.75 -1.75
CA LEU A 43 12.48 -22.48 -2.44
C LEU A 43 12.84 -22.59 -3.93
N PRO A 44 12.27 -21.78 -4.81
CA PRO A 44 12.51 -21.85 -6.26
C PRO A 44 13.90 -21.41 -6.69
N ALA A 45 14.68 -20.81 -5.78
CA ALA A 45 16.05 -20.36 -6.01
C ALA A 45 16.88 -20.48 -4.73
N SER A 46 18.21 -20.57 -4.88
CA SER A 46 19.14 -20.78 -3.77
C SER A 46 19.97 -19.53 -3.40
N ASP A 47 19.77 -18.42 -4.09
CA ASP A 47 20.40 -17.14 -3.79
C ASP A 47 19.40 -15.98 -3.88
N ALA A 48 19.67 -14.88 -3.20
CA ALA A 48 18.78 -13.76 -3.05
C ALA A 48 18.41 -13.07 -4.38
N ALA A 49 19.37 -12.92 -5.28
CA ALA A 49 19.16 -12.25 -6.57
C ALA A 49 18.24 -13.08 -7.47
N SER A 50 18.49 -14.39 -7.57
CA SER A 50 17.66 -15.31 -8.33
C SER A 50 16.26 -15.46 -7.73
N LEU A 51 16.14 -15.45 -6.40
CA LEU A 51 14.83 -15.51 -5.72
C LEU A 51 14.01 -14.22 -5.98
N GLY A 52 14.61 -13.06 -5.86
CA GLY A 52 13.97 -11.79 -6.18
C GLY A 52 13.50 -11.72 -7.64
N ALA A 53 14.36 -12.16 -8.58
CA ALA A 53 14.00 -12.24 -10.00
C ALA A 53 12.84 -13.22 -10.26
N TRP A 54 12.77 -14.33 -9.52
CA TRP A 54 11.67 -15.28 -9.61
C TRP A 54 10.34 -14.63 -9.15
N PHE A 55 10.33 -13.93 -8.01
CA PHE A 55 9.14 -13.22 -7.53
C PHE A 55 8.63 -12.22 -8.56
N ALA A 56 9.51 -11.36 -9.07
CA ALA A 56 9.16 -10.37 -10.09
C ALA A 56 8.60 -11.00 -11.37
N ALA A 57 9.18 -12.14 -11.81
CA ALA A 57 8.71 -12.86 -12.99
C ALA A 57 7.32 -13.50 -12.78
N GLN A 58 7.06 -14.10 -11.60
CA GLN A 58 5.77 -14.70 -11.28
C GLN A 58 4.66 -13.65 -11.09
N SER A 59 5.01 -12.50 -10.55
CA SER A 59 4.06 -11.41 -10.30
C SER A 59 3.58 -10.73 -11.58
N ASN A 60 4.38 -10.76 -12.65
CA ASN A 60 4.01 -10.15 -13.93
C ASN A 60 3.05 -11.04 -14.73
N SER A 61 1.92 -11.39 -14.12
CA SER A 61 0.95 -12.37 -14.63
C SER A 61 -0.23 -11.76 -15.38
N GLY A 62 -0.50 -10.47 -15.21
CA GLY A 62 -1.69 -9.80 -15.74
C GLY A 62 -3.00 -10.25 -15.08
N SER A 63 -2.91 -10.86 -13.88
CA SER A 63 -4.05 -11.46 -13.17
C SER A 63 -3.84 -11.42 -11.66
N LEU A 64 -4.70 -10.73 -10.93
CA LEU A 64 -4.67 -10.69 -9.48
C LEU A 64 -4.67 -12.09 -8.82
N PRO A 65 -5.52 -13.07 -9.21
CA PRO A 65 -5.47 -14.40 -8.62
C PRO A 65 -4.13 -15.14 -8.81
N GLU A 66 -3.46 -14.97 -9.95
CA GLU A 66 -2.13 -15.58 -10.18
C GLU A 66 -1.06 -14.85 -9.36
N TYR A 67 -1.12 -13.53 -9.30
CA TYR A 67 -0.25 -12.70 -8.47
C TYR A 67 -0.28 -13.13 -6.99
N LEU A 68 -1.48 -13.37 -6.44
CA LEU A 68 -1.66 -13.76 -5.05
C LEU A 68 -1.01 -15.11 -4.68
N LYS A 69 -0.75 -15.99 -5.64
CA LYS A 69 -0.06 -17.26 -5.37
C LYS A 69 1.39 -17.09 -4.92
N THR A 70 2.03 -15.96 -5.24
CA THR A 70 3.39 -15.67 -4.80
C THR A 70 3.51 -15.54 -3.28
N PHE A 71 2.41 -15.22 -2.59
CA PHE A 71 2.36 -15.06 -1.14
C PHE A 71 2.43 -16.39 -0.36
N ASP A 72 2.23 -17.54 -1.00
CA ASP A 72 2.36 -18.84 -0.35
C ASP A 72 3.76 -19.03 0.27
N ILE A 73 4.81 -18.51 -0.38
CA ILE A 73 6.19 -18.58 0.12
C ILE A 73 6.42 -17.58 1.25
N THR A 74 6.01 -16.33 1.07
CA THR A 74 6.27 -15.26 2.06
C THR A 74 5.50 -15.52 3.35
N THR A 75 4.24 -15.91 3.28
CA THR A 75 3.45 -16.27 4.46
C THR A 75 3.99 -17.53 5.15
N ALA A 76 4.53 -18.51 4.42
CA ALA A 76 5.10 -19.72 5.01
C ALA A 76 6.29 -19.44 5.95
N VAL A 77 7.13 -18.46 5.64
CA VAL A 77 8.28 -18.09 6.48
C VAL A 77 7.93 -17.16 7.65
N MET A 78 6.71 -16.60 7.67
CA MET A 78 6.22 -15.66 8.69
C MET A 78 5.29 -16.33 9.73
N GLN A 79 5.52 -17.59 10.08
CA GLN A 79 4.64 -18.37 10.97
C GLN A 79 5.11 -18.42 12.44
N THR A 80 6.09 -17.59 12.83
CA THR A 80 6.65 -17.53 14.18
C THR A 80 6.82 -16.09 14.64
N GLU A 81 6.84 -15.85 15.96
CA GLU A 81 7.14 -14.52 16.52
C GLU A 81 8.48 -13.98 15.97
N HIS A 82 9.51 -14.85 15.90
CA HIS A 82 10.82 -14.50 15.37
C HIS A 82 10.74 -14.03 13.89
N GLY A 83 10.04 -14.79 13.05
CA GLY A 83 9.89 -14.45 11.63
C GLY A 83 9.12 -13.14 11.43
N LEU A 84 7.99 -12.97 12.13
CA LEU A 84 7.18 -11.75 12.07
C LEU A 84 7.95 -10.51 12.56
N HIS A 85 8.61 -10.63 13.71
CA HIS A 85 9.43 -9.57 14.26
C HIS A 85 10.56 -9.15 13.31
N ARG A 86 11.30 -10.14 12.77
CA ARG A 86 12.41 -9.89 11.86
C ARG A 86 11.93 -9.20 10.58
N VAL A 87 10.88 -9.72 9.96
CA VAL A 87 10.32 -9.14 8.72
C VAL A 87 9.84 -7.72 8.97
N ALA A 88 9.11 -7.47 10.06
CA ALA A 88 8.63 -6.13 10.40
C ALA A 88 9.77 -5.13 10.64
N LYS A 89 10.81 -5.56 11.36
CA LYS A 89 12.01 -4.74 11.59
C LYS A 89 12.71 -4.37 10.28
N GLU A 90 12.97 -5.36 9.42
CA GLU A 90 13.62 -5.14 8.14
C GLU A 90 12.77 -4.26 7.21
N PHE A 91 11.45 -4.45 7.22
CA PHE A 91 10.49 -3.66 6.46
C PHE A 91 10.60 -2.15 6.79
N VAL A 92 10.63 -1.81 8.07
CA VAL A 92 10.74 -0.40 8.52
C VAL A 92 12.11 0.19 8.18
N LEU A 93 13.18 -0.60 8.31
CA LEU A 93 14.51 -0.15 7.93
C LEU A 93 14.61 0.16 6.42
N ASP A 94 13.99 -0.68 5.58
CA ASP A 94 13.94 -0.47 4.13
C ASP A 94 13.13 0.79 3.76
N LEU A 95 12.02 1.05 4.45
CA LEU A 95 11.25 2.29 4.27
C LEU A 95 12.07 3.53 4.66
N ALA A 96 12.77 3.48 5.80
CA ALA A 96 13.61 4.58 6.24
C ALA A 96 14.78 4.85 5.28
N GLU A 97 15.40 3.79 4.72
CA GLU A 97 16.44 3.90 3.70
C GLU A 97 15.91 4.51 2.38
N ASP A 98 14.63 4.25 2.06
CA ASP A 98 13.93 4.80 0.90
C ASP A 98 13.43 6.25 1.13
N GLY A 99 13.70 6.87 2.28
CA GLY A 99 13.31 8.25 2.61
C GLY A 99 11.86 8.40 3.09
N VAL A 100 11.22 7.31 3.52
CA VAL A 100 9.86 7.36 4.09
C VAL A 100 9.93 7.89 5.52
N ILE A 101 9.14 8.94 5.80
CA ILE A 101 9.04 9.57 7.13
C ILE A 101 7.80 9.11 7.91
N TYR A 102 6.77 8.62 7.20
CA TYR A 102 5.57 7.99 7.76
C TYR A 102 5.13 6.81 6.88
N GLY A 103 4.80 5.70 7.48
CA GLY A 103 4.32 4.51 6.78
C GLY A 103 3.21 3.77 7.50
N GLU A 104 2.29 3.19 6.74
CA GLU A 104 1.26 2.27 7.24
C GLU A 104 1.50 0.88 6.66
N ILE A 105 1.87 -0.06 7.54
CA ILE A 105 2.15 -1.44 7.17
C ILE A 105 0.85 -2.24 7.24
N ARG A 106 0.38 -2.81 6.11
CA ARG A 106 -0.83 -3.64 6.08
C ARG A 106 -0.49 -5.13 6.01
N TRP A 107 -1.26 -5.95 6.71
CA TRP A 107 -1.07 -7.39 6.71
C TRP A 107 -2.23 -8.11 7.39
N ALA A 108 -2.43 -9.41 7.08
CA ALA A 108 -3.51 -10.22 7.60
C ALA A 108 -3.01 -11.20 8.68
N PRO A 109 -3.15 -10.91 9.99
CA PRO A 109 -2.65 -11.75 11.07
C PRO A 109 -3.14 -13.20 11.03
N GLU A 110 -4.35 -13.40 10.51
CA GLU A 110 -4.97 -14.73 10.39
C GLU A 110 -4.23 -15.70 9.46
N GLN A 111 -3.37 -15.20 8.58
CA GLN A 111 -2.55 -16.03 7.68
C GLN A 111 -1.29 -16.61 8.36
N HIS A 112 -0.94 -16.16 9.56
CA HIS A 112 0.31 -16.47 10.24
C HIS A 112 0.15 -17.37 11.48
N LEU A 113 -0.94 -18.15 11.54
CA LEU A 113 -1.30 -18.96 12.72
C LEU A 113 -1.01 -20.45 12.59
N GLN A 114 -0.44 -20.90 11.46
CA GLN A 114 -0.28 -22.32 11.15
C GLN A 114 0.67 -23.06 12.12
N ARG A 115 1.56 -22.35 12.80
CA ARG A 115 2.49 -22.88 13.80
C ARG A 115 2.06 -22.61 15.25
N GLY A 116 0.79 -22.23 15.47
CA GLY A 116 0.20 -22.11 16.79
C GLY A 116 0.30 -20.72 17.42
N LEU A 117 0.69 -19.68 16.67
CA LEU A 117 0.55 -18.30 17.14
C LEU A 117 -0.92 -17.97 17.40
N THR A 118 -1.16 -17.14 18.40
CA THR A 118 -2.43 -16.45 18.55
C THR A 118 -2.42 -15.15 17.70
N LEU A 119 -3.60 -14.64 17.40
CA LEU A 119 -3.74 -13.37 16.67
C LEU A 119 -3.03 -12.22 17.41
N ASP A 120 -3.22 -12.13 18.73
CA ASP A 120 -2.59 -11.09 19.56
C ASP A 120 -1.06 -11.23 19.57
N ALA A 121 -0.52 -12.46 19.72
CA ALA A 121 0.92 -12.70 19.66
C ALA A 121 1.54 -12.32 18.30
N ALA A 122 0.81 -12.57 17.22
CA ALA A 122 1.27 -12.17 15.88
C ALA A 122 1.36 -10.64 15.75
N VAL A 123 0.33 -9.90 16.18
CA VAL A 123 0.35 -8.41 16.15
C VAL A 123 1.43 -7.83 17.09
N GLU A 124 1.60 -8.41 18.26
CA GLU A 124 2.63 -7.98 19.22
C GLU A 124 4.05 -8.23 18.69
N ALA A 125 4.27 -9.35 17.98
CA ALA A 125 5.57 -9.64 17.37
C ALA A 125 5.92 -8.63 16.24
N VAL A 126 4.96 -8.28 15.39
CA VAL A 126 5.13 -7.24 14.36
C VAL A 126 5.41 -5.90 15.02
N GLN A 127 4.65 -5.52 16.05
CA GLN A 127 4.85 -4.26 16.77
C GLN A 127 6.23 -4.16 17.39
N ALA A 128 6.71 -5.24 18.02
CA ALA A 128 8.05 -5.28 18.60
C ALA A 128 9.15 -5.08 17.55
N GLY A 129 8.99 -5.65 16.35
CA GLY A 129 9.91 -5.44 15.23
C GLY A 129 9.90 -4.00 14.73
N VAL A 130 8.72 -3.40 14.62
CA VAL A 130 8.53 -1.99 14.25
C VAL A 130 9.23 -1.06 15.26
N GLU A 131 8.99 -1.26 16.56
CA GLU A 131 9.58 -0.43 17.64
C GLU A 131 11.11 -0.55 17.69
N GLU A 132 11.66 -1.76 17.48
CA GLU A 132 13.10 -1.96 17.40
C GLU A 132 13.71 -1.19 16.23
N ALA A 133 13.07 -1.25 15.05
CA ALA A 133 13.55 -0.55 13.85
C ALA A 133 13.48 0.98 14.02
N ILE A 134 12.38 1.52 14.55
CA ILE A 134 12.25 2.97 14.85
C ILE A 134 13.38 3.41 15.79
N GLY A 135 13.67 2.62 16.83
CA GLY A 135 14.79 2.90 17.75
C GLY A 135 16.15 2.88 17.04
N LEU A 136 16.37 1.96 16.12
CA LEU A 136 17.59 1.91 15.30
C LEU A 136 17.71 3.12 14.39
N VAL A 137 16.66 3.49 13.65
CA VAL A 137 16.63 4.67 12.79
C VAL A 137 16.96 5.94 13.61
N ALA A 138 16.33 6.09 14.77
CA ALA A 138 16.57 7.24 15.67
C ALA A 138 18.03 7.26 16.20
N SER A 139 18.63 6.10 16.49
CA SER A 139 20.02 6.01 16.94
C SER A 139 21.04 6.46 15.89
N HIS A 140 20.65 6.47 14.61
CA HIS A 140 21.44 6.97 13.48
C HIS A 140 21.06 8.39 13.05
N GLY A 141 20.19 9.07 13.83
CA GLY A 141 19.78 10.45 13.58
C GLY A 141 18.62 10.60 12.57
N GLY A 142 18.02 9.50 12.14
CA GLY A 142 16.83 9.51 11.29
C GLY A 142 15.53 9.56 12.13
N ARG A 143 14.40 9.71 11.43
CA ARG A 143 13.05 9.67 12.03
C ARG A 143 12.12 8.93 11.07
N ILE A 144 11.29 8.05 11.61
CA ILE A 144 10.21 7.40 10.88
C ILE A 144 9.08 7.10 11.87
N ARG A 145 7.83 7.25 11.41
CA ARG A 145 6.61 6.90 12.14
C ARG A 145 5.92 5.77 11.40
N ILE A 146 5.46 4.76 12.12
CA ILE A 146 4.83 3.57 11.52
C ILE A 146 3.56 3.20 12.28
N GLY A 147 2.48 2.99 11.52
CA GLY A 147 1.22 2.40 11.99
C GLY A 147 0.96 1.04 11.33
N GLN A 148 0.21 0.17 12.01
CA GLN A 148 -0.25 -1.10 11.44
C GLN A 148 -1.70 -0.98 10.98
N LEU A 149 -1.98 -1.40 9.74
CA LEU A 149 -3.32 -1.69 9.24
C LEU A 149 -3.57 -3.20 9.38
N VAL A 150 -4.46 -3.55 10.30
CA VAL A 150 -4.81 -4.95 10.55
C VAL A 150 -5.85 -5.39 9.53
N SER A 151 -5.44 -6.24 8.58
CA SER A 151 -6.28 -6.65 7.46
C SER A 151 -7.01 -7.96 7.74
N ALA A 152 -8.25 -8.09 7.26
CA ALA A 152 -8.96 -9.36 7.19
C ALA A 152 -8.99 -9.87 5.74
N MET A 153 -8.85 -11.19 5.56
CA MET A 153 -8.99 -11.80 4.23
C MET A 153 -10.47 -11.82 3.83
N ARG A 154 -10.82 -11.06 2.79
CA ARG A 154 -12.21 -10.80 2.38
C ARG A 154 -13.00 -12.06 1.95
N HIS A 155 -12.29 -13.13 1.58
CA HIS A 155 -12.88 -14.41 1.22
C HIS A 155 -13.09 -15.35 2.42
N LEU A 156 -12.55 -15.01 3.61
CA LEU A 156 -12.73 -15.77 4.85
C LEU A 156 -13.87 -15.17 5.70
N ASP A 157 -14.33 -15.94 6.71
CA ASP A 157 -15.42 -15.54 7.61
C ASP A 157 -14.89 -15.15 9.00
N ARG A 158 -13.75 -14.42 9.04
CA ARG A 158 -13.11 -14.03 10.30
C ARG A 158 -13.03 -12.51 10.52
N ALA A 159 -13.62 -11.72 9.63
CA ALA A 159 -13.48 -10.26 9.68
C ALA A 159 -13.96 -9.64 11.01
N ASP A 160 -15.02 -10.17 11.64
CA ASP A 160 -15.48 -9.69 12.95
C ASP A 160 -14.42 -9.91 14.05
N GLU A 161 -13.72 -11.06 14.03
CA GLU A 161 -12.65 -11.38 14.96
C GLU A 161 -11.44 -10.46 14.73
N ILE A 162 -11.09 -10.22 13.46
CA ILE A 162 -9.95 -9.37 13.09
C ILE A 162 -10.26 -7.89 13.39
N ALA A 163 -11.50 -7.43 13.18
CA ALA A 163 -11.92 -6.09 13.60
C ALA A 163 -11.79 -5.89 15.12
N GLN A 164 -12.20 -6.90 15.92
CA GLN A 164 -11.99 -6.86 17.37
C GLN A 164 -10.52 -6.89 17.75
N LEU A 165 -9.68 -7.63 17.01
CA LEU A 165 -8.22 -7.63 17.20
C LEU A 165 -7.65 -6.22 16.97
N ALA A 166 -7.99 -5.58 15.84
CA ALA A 166 -7.55 -4.23 15.53
C ALA A 166 -7.92 -3.23 16.65
N LEU A 167 -9.15 -3.31 17.15
CA LEU A 167 -9.60 -2.47 18.26
C LEU A 167 -8.85 -2.73 19.58
N ARG A 168 -8.46 -3.98 19.89
CA ARG A 168 -7.66 -4.28 21.07
C ARG A 168 -6.24 -3.71 21.00
N HIS A 169 -5.72 -3.53 19.79
CA HIS A 169 -4.37 -3.02 19.56
C HIS A 169 -4.33 -1.54 19.12
N ARG A 170 -5.46 -0.81 19.17
CA ARG A 170 -5.56 0.61 18.78
C ARG A 170 -4.47 1.48 19.40
N ASP A 171 -4.22 1.33 20.70
CA ASP A 171 -3.22 2.12 21.44
C ASP A 171 -1.84 1.42 21.49
N ARG A 172 -1.62 0.42 20.62
CA ARG A 172 -0.43 -0.41 20.57
C ARG A 172 0.05 -0.62 19.13
N GLY A 173 -0.10 0.39 18.30
CA GLY A 173 0.40 0.41 16.94
C GLY A 173 -0.63 0.14 15.83
N ALA A 174 -1.82 -0.41 16.13
CA ALA A 174 -2.88 -0.53 15.12
C ALA A 174 -3.56 0.82 14.91
N VAL A 175 -3.44 1.39 13.72
CA VAL A 175 -4.00 2.69 13.35
C VAL A 175 -5.25 2.59 12.48
N GLY A 176 -5.48 1.43 11.84
CA GLY A 176 -6.61 1.24 10.95
C GLY A 176 -6.86 -0.23 10.60
N PHE A 177 -7.91 -0.44 9.83
CA PHE A 177 -8.37 -1.74 9.36
C PHE A 177 -8.43 -1.75 7.83
N ASP A 178 -8.25 -2.93 7.23
CA ASP A 178 -8.36 -3.16 5.79
C ASP A 178 -8.97 -4.52 5.50
N ILE A 179 -9.39 -4.76 4.26
CA ILE A 179 -9.70 -6.10 3.74
C ILE A 179 -8.89 -6.36 2.48
N ALA A 180 -8.24 -7.53 2.42
CA ALA A 180 -7.36 -7.93 1.35
C ALA A 180 -7.77 -9.27 0.73
N GLY A 181 -7.11 -9.64 -0.37
CA GLY A 181 -7.37 -10.88 -1.12
C GLY A 181 -8.24 -10.65 -2.35
N PRO A 182 -8.76 -11.72 -2.99
CA PRO A 182 -9.46 -11.63 -4.27
C PRO A 182 -10.68 -10.72 -4.19
N GLU A 183 -10.70 -9.65 -5.01
CA GLU A 183 -11.77 -8.66 -4.97
C GLU A 183 -13.04 -9.16 -5.68
N ASP A 184 -12.88 -9.77 -6.86
CA ASP A 184 -14.02 -10.29 -7.63
C ASP A 184 -14.74 -11.42 -6.88
N GLY A 185 -16.05 -11.31 -6.77
CA GLY A 185 -16.90 -12.25 -6.05
C GLY A 185 -16.93 -12.08 -4.52
N PHE A 186 -16.13 -11.19 -3.96
CA PHE A 186 -16.04 -10.94 -2.51
C PHE A 186 -16.25 -9.45 -2.16
N PRO A 187 -17.48 -8.90 -2.33
CA PRO A 187 -17.75 -7.48 -2.05
C PRO A 187 -17.54 -7.15 -0.57
N ALA A 188 -17.22 -5.88 -0.27
CA ALA A 188 -17.00 -5.40 1.10
C ALA A 188 -18.24 -5.56 1.98
N SER A 189 -19.44 -5.44 1.41
CA SER A 189 -20.73 -5.63 2.09
C SER A 189 -20.90 -7.02 2.72
N ARG A 190 -20.18 -8.04 2.24
CA ARG A 190 -20.12 -9.36 2.87
C ARG A 190 -19.63 -9.29 4.32
N LEU A 191 -18.81 -8.30 4.65
CA LEU A 191 -18.15 -8.11 5.94
C LEU A 191 -18.77 -6.94 6.75
N GLN A 192 -20.02 -6.58 6.45
CA GLN A 192 -20.73 -5.43 7.02
C GLN A 192 -20.66 -5.37 8.56
N SER A 193 -20.77 -6.52 9.25
CA SER A 193 -20.74 -6.59 10.71
C SER A 193 -19.43 -6.06 11.30
N ALA A 194 -18.30 -6.41 10.67
CA ALA A 194 -16.98 -5.93 11.07
C ALA A 194 -16.88 -4.40 10.90
N PHE A 195 -17.29 -3.89 9.74
CA PHE A 195 -17.27 -2.45 9.47
C PHE A 195 -18.23 -1.67 10.39
N ASP A 196 -19.41 -2.22 10.71
CA ASP A 196 -20.31 -1.61 11.68
C ASP A 196 -19.69 -1.52 13.09
N THR A 197 -18.91 -2.53 13.46
CA THR A 197 -18.17 -2.56 14.73
C THR A 197 -17.08 -1.49 14.76
N LEU A 198 -16.27 -1.40 13.70
CA LEU A 198 -15.21 -0.39 13.57
C LEU A 198 -15.79 1.03 13.56
N ALA A 199 -16.86 1.27 12.80
CA ALA A 199 -17.51 2.57 12.73
C ALA A 199 -18.06 3.03 14.07
N LYS A 200 -18.68 2.13 14.86
CA LYS A 200 -19.16 2.43 16.22
C LYS A 200 -18.02 2.75 17.19
N ALA A 201 -16.86 2.18 16.95
CA ALA A 201 -15.65 2.44 17.72
C ALA A 201 -14.84 3.65 17.21
N HIS A 202 -15.28 4.32 16.15
CA HIS A 202 -14.55 5.41 15.48
C HIS A 202 -13.13 4.96 15.06
N PHE A 203 -13.02 3.74 14.53
CA PHE A 203 -11.76 3.20 14.04
C PHE A 203 -11.76 3.24 12.51
N PRO A 204 -10.74 3.87 11.90
CA PRO A 204 -10.74 4.10 10.47
C PRO A 204 -10.51 2.80 9.68
N ALA A 205 -11.00 2.79 8.44
CA ALA A 205 -10.77 1.70 7.50
C ALA A 205 -10.40 2.25 6.13
N THR A 206 -9.40 1.64 5.50
CA THR A 206 -9.19 1.63 4.06
C THR A 206 -9.75 0.33 3.50
N VAL A 207 -10.02 0.25 2.22
CA VAL A 207 -10.57 -0.96 1.60
C VAL A 207 -9.98 -1.13 0.21
N HIS A 208 -9.38 -2.29 -0.06
CA HIS A 208 -9.02 -2.65 -1.43
C HIS A 208 -10.27 -2.68 -2.30
N ALA A 209 -10.35 -1.76 -3.24
CA ALA A 209 -11.47 -1.64 -4.18
C ALA A 209 -11.02 -0.91 -5.46
N GLY A 210 -11.49 -1.38 -6.61
CA GLY A 210 -11.10 -0.81 -7.89
C GLY A 210 -9.73 -1.27 -8.38
N GLU A 211 -9.32 -2.48 -8.01
CA GLU A 211 -8.17 -3.22 -8.52
C GLU A 211 -8.65 -4.38 -9.42
N GLY A 212 -9.14 -5.46 -8.81
CA GLY A 212 -9.66 -6.64 -9.50
C GLY A 212 -11.11 -6.51 -9.97
N ALA A 213 -11.87 -5.57 -9.41
CA ALA A 213 -13.26 -5.26 -9.77
C ALA A 213 -13.43 -3.76 -10.03
N GLY A 214 -14.51 -3.38 -10.73
CA GLY A 214 -14.73 -2.01 -11.19
C GLY A 214 -15.46 -1.11 -10.19
N ILE A 215 -16.15 -0.11 -10.71
CA ILE A 215 -16.82 0.96 -9.94
C ILE A 215 -17.86 0.45 -8.93
N ASP A 216 -18.50 -0.69 -9.17
CA ASP A 216 -19.45 -1.27 -8.22
C ASP A 216 -18.76 -1.68 -6.90
N SER A 217 -17.52 -2.18 -6.97
CA SER A 217 -16.71 -2.52 -5.79
C SER A 217 -16.28 -1.26 -5.03
N ILE A 218 -15.91 -0.20 -5.75
CA ILE A 218 -15.59 1.11 -5.15
C ILE A 218 -16.83 1.68 -4.44
N ALA A 219 -17.98 1.62 -5.08
CA ALA A 219 -19.24 2.07 -4.47
C ALA A 219 -19.57 1.27 -3.20
N ASP A 220 -19.42 -0.05 -3.23
CA ASP A 220 -19.67 -0.92 -2.06
C ASP A 220 -18.67 -0.64 -0.92
N ALA A 221 -17.40 -0.40 -1.22
CA ALA A 221 -16.39 0.00 -0.23
C ALA A 221 -16.78 1.31 0.49
N LEU A 222 -17.28 2.29 -0.26
CA LEU A 222 -17.70 3.58 0.31
C LEU A 222 -19.01 3.49 1.09
N TYR A 223 -20.00 2.77 0.59
CA TYR A 223 -21.34 2.72 1.22
C TYR A 223 -21.41 1.70 2.36
N SER A 224 -20.94 0.48 2.11
CA SER A 224 -21.07 -0.62 3.06
C SER A 224 -19.93 -0.61 4.07
N ALA A 225 -18.68 -0.50 3.62
CA ALA A 225 -17.55 -0.47 4.52
C ALA A 225 -17.26 0.90 5.13
N ARG A 226 -17.84 1.98 4.58
CA ARG A 226 -17.56 3.36 5.00
C ARG A 226 -16.06 3.68 4.94
N ALA A 227 -15.39 3.17 3.89
CA ALA A 227 -13.98 3.37 3.67
C ALA A 227 -13.66 4.87 3.64
N LEU A 228 -12.62 5.26 4.39
CA LEU A 228 -12.10 6.63 4.37
C LEU A 228 -11.07 6.82 3.24
N ARG A 229 -10.47 5.71 2.80
CA ARG A 229 -9.55 5.62 1.67
C ARG A 229 -9.87 4.37 0.86
N LEU A 230 -9.42 4.34 -0.39
CA LEU A 230 -9.55 3.20 -1.28
C LEU A 230 -8.16 2.64 -1.59
N GLY A 231 -7.91 1.37 -1.19
CA GLY A 231 -6.76 0.63 -1.65
C GLY A 231 -6.85 0.49 -3.17
N HIS A 232 -5.86 0.98 -3.87
CA HIS A 232 -5.84 1.28 -5.31
C HIS A 232 -6.84 2.37 -5.72
N GLY A 233 -8.11 2.07 -5.81
CA GLY A 233 -9.12 3.01 -6.32
C GLY A 233 -8.96 3.37 -7.80
N THR A 234 -8.00 2.77 -8.49
CA THR A 234 -7.56 3.12 -9.85
C THR A 234 -8.70 3.05 -10.86
N ARG A 235 -9.58 2.05 -10.73
CA ARG A 235 -10.70 1.85 -11.66
C ARG A 235 -11.84 2.83 -11.48
N ILE A 236 -11.73 3.85 -10.59
CA ILE A 236 -12.63 5.00 -10.60
C ILE A 236 -12.61 5.74 -11.94
N ALA A 237 -11.52 5.62 -12.69
CA ALA A 237 -11.38 6.15 -14.04
C ALA A 237 -12.40 5.57 -15.04
N GLU A 238 -13.05 4.43 -14.75
CA GLU A 238 -14.16 3.88 -15.53
C GLU A 238 -15.42 4.77 -15.52
N ASP A 239 -15.56 5.59 -14.49
CA ASP A 239 -16.67 6.55 -14.35
C ASP A 239 -16.31 7.95 -14.89
N ILE A 240 -15.25 8.03 -15.73
CA ILE A 240 -14.78 9.24 -16.40
C ILE A 240 -14.90 9.05 -17.91
N VAL A 241 -15.59 9.96 -18.59
CA VAL A 241 -15.74 9.96 -20.03
C VAL A 241 -14.92 11.09 -20.63
N VAL A 242 -13.95 10.76 -21.47
CA VAL A 242 -13.24 11.74 -22.29
C VAL A 242 -14.17 12.15 -23.44
N GLU A 243 -14.57 13.43 -23.45
CA GLU A 243 -15.46 14.00 -24.47
C GLU A 243 -14.70 14.62 -25.63
N GLU A 244 -13.55 15.22 -25.35
CA GLU A 244 -12.65 15.83 -26.33
C GLU A 244 -11.21 15.74 -25.85
N GLU A 245 -10.30 15.40 -26.76
CA GLU A 245 -8.86 15.37 -26.52
C GLU A 245 -8.14 16.09 -27.64
N THR A 246 -7.29 17.07 -27.25
CA THR A 246 -6.46 17.85 -28.15
C THR A 246 -5.03 17.87 -27.61
N ASP A 247 -4.07 18.36 -28.40
CA ASP A 247 -2.68 18.54 -27.95
C ASP A 247 -2.55 19.53 -26.76
N GLU A 248 -3.57 20.33 -26.47
CA GLU A 248 -3.53 21.40 -25.46
C GLU A 248 -4.44 21.11 -24.24
N ALA A 249 -5.46 20.25 -24.39
CA ALA A 249 -6.44 20.01 -23.32
C ALA A 249 -7.22 18.71 -23.52
N ILE A 250 -7.59 18.11 -22.41
CA ILE A 250 -8.54 16.99 -22.32
C ILE A 250 -9.82 17.50 -21.64
N VAL A 251 -10.95 17.35 -22.32
CA VAL A 251 -12.27 17.66 -21.75
C VAL A 251 -12.92 16.36 -21.30
N VAL A 252 -13.24 16.29 -20.01
CA VAL A 252 -13.82 15.10 -19.40
C VAL A 252 -15.18 15.42 -18.77
N ARG A 253 -16.03 14.38 -18.71
CA ARG A 253 -17.24 14.39 -17.90
C ARG A 253 -17.13 13.30 -16.84
N LEU A 254 -17.19 13.70 -15.59
CA LEU A 254 -17.23 12.75 -14.47
C LEU A 254 -18.62 12.12 -14.36
N GLY A 255 -18.67 10.83 -14.06
CA GLY A 255 -19.85 10.18 -13.57
C GLY A 255 -20.10 10.53 -12.09
N GLN A 256 -21.24 10.11 -11.56
CA GLN A 256 -21.68 10.49 -10.19
C GLN A 256 -20.73 9.99 -9.10
N LEU A 257 -20.15 8.79 -9.27
CA LEU A 257 -19.24 8.21 -8.28
C LEU A 257 -17.89 8.91 -8.32
N ALA A 258 -17.34 9.13 -9.53
CA ALA A 258 -16.08 9.84 -9.71
C ALA A 258 -16.16 11.28 -9.19
N GLU A 259 -17.24 12.00 -9.51
CA GLU A 259 -17.51 13.34 -8.98
C GLU A 259 -17.56 13.33 -7.44
N TRP A 260 -18.27 12.35 -6.85
CA TRP A 260 -18.38 12.23 -5.40
C TRP A 260 -17.04 11.94 -4.72
N VAL A 261 -16.25 11.00 -5.27
CA VAL A 261 -14.90 10.66 -4.77
C VAL A 261 -13.99 11.87 -4.82
N LYS A 262 -13.97 12.59 -5.94
CA LYS A 262 -13.19 13.80 -6.12
C LYS A 262 -13.61 14.91 -5.16
N ASP A 263 -14.91 15.23 -5.09
CA ASP A 263 -15.42 16.35 -4.26
C ASP A 263 -15.23 16.10 -2.76
N ARG A 264 -15.17 14.85 -2.33
CA ARG A 264 -14.90 14.43 -0.95
C ARG A 264 -13.43 14.22 -0.66
N GLN A 265 -12.59 14.37 -1.68
CA GLN A 265 -11.15 14.11 -1.56
C GLN A 265 -10.87 12.74 -0.92
N ILE A 266 -11.62 11.71 -1.36
CA ILE A 266 -11.37 10.34 -0.93
C ILE A 266 -10.00 9.93 -1.48
N THR A 267 -9.09 9.56 -0.60
CA THR A 267 -7.74 9.18 -0.96
C THR A 267 -7.73 7.87 -1.76
N LEU A 268 -7.06 7.90 -2.91
CA LEU A 268 -6.80 6.76 -3.77
C LEU A 268 -5.35 6.30 -3.54
N GLU A 269 -5.18 5.09 -3.01
CA GLU A 269 -3.84 4.51 -2.73
C GLU A 269 -3.33 3.78 -3.98
N VAL A 270 -2.99 4.53 -5.02
CA VAL A 270 -2.59 3.98 -6.33
C VAL A 270 -1.22 3.33 -6.25
N SER A 271 -1.09 2.16 -6.88
CA SER A 271 0.15 1.37 -6.91
C SER A 271 0.51 1.00 -8.35
N PRO A 272 1.23 1.89 -9.08
CA PRO A 272 1.37 1.82 -10.53
C PRO A 272 1.93 0.50 -11.05
N SER A 273 3.05 0.02 -10.50
CA SER A 273 3.66 -1.26 -10.92
C SER A 273 2.74 -2.45 -10.66
N SER A 274 2.11 -2.50 -9.48
CA SER A 274 1.17 -3.56 -9.14
C SER A 274 -0.05 -3.55 -10.05
N ASN A 275 -0.61 -2.39 -10.35
CA ASN A 275 -1.77 -2.25 -11.23
C ASN A 275 -1.50 -2.76 -12.65
N LEU A 276 -0.27 -2.62 -13.15
CA LEU A 276 0.16 -3.26 -14.40
C LEU A 276 0.22 -4.78 -14.26
N GLN A 277 0.84 -5.27 -13.19
CA GLN A 277 1.09 -6.70 -12.98
C GLN A 277 -0.18 -7.51 -12.72
N THR A 278 -1.15 -6.94 -12.02
CA THR A 278 -2.45 -7.56 -11.71
C THR A 278 -3.47 -7.41 -12.84
N GLY A 279 -3.16 -6.58 -13.86
CA GLY A 279 -4.05 -6.33 -14.99
C GLY A 279 -5.18 -5.34 -14.69
N THR A 280 -5.08 -4.58 -13.60
CA THR A 280 -6.05 -3.55 -13.19
C THR A 280 -6.37 -2.57 -14.30
N ILE A 281 -5.36 -2.17 -15.08
CA ILE A 281 -5.49 -1.18 -16.15
C ILE A 281 -5.66 -1.79 -17.55
N ALA A 282 -5.82 -3.11 -17.67
CA ALA A 282 -5.81 -3.80 -18.97
C ALA A 282 -6.81 -3.26 -20.00
N GLN A 283 -7.87 -2.60 -19.56
CA GLN A 283 -8.85 -1.97 -20.44
C GLN A 283 -8.34 -0.68 -21.12
N TRP A 284 -7.34 -0.01 -20.54
CA TRP A 284 -6.72 1.20 -21.12
C TRP A 284 -5.43 0.87 -21.87
N GLY A 285 -4.73 -0.19 -21.46
CA GLY A 285 -3.50 -0.66 -22.07
C GLY A 285 -2.65 -1.50 -21.16
N THR A 286 -1.36 -1.66 -21.50
CA THR A 286 -0.41 -2.51 -20.77
C THR A 286 0.91 -1.79 -20.44
N ALA A 287 1.07 -0.56 -20.92
CA ALA A 287 2.22 0.28 -20.58
C ALA A 287 1.87 1.22 -19.41
N LEU A 288 2.89 1.71 -18.73
CA LEU A 288 2.67 2.67 -17.64
C LEU A 288 2.03 3.98 -18.15
N THR A 289 2.35 4.39 -19.37
CA THR A 289 1.73 5.54 -20.03
C THR A 289 0.23 5.38 -20.31
N ASP A 290 -0.29 4.15 -20.20
CA ASP A 290 -1.74 3.88 -20.34
C ASP A 290 -2.44 3.95 -18.97
N HIS A 291 -1.68 4.11 -17.88
CA HIS A 291 -2.22 4.11 -16.52
C HIS A 291 -3.01 5.40 -16.26
N PRO A 292 -4.24 5.33 -15.72
CA PRO A 292 -5.08 6.52 -15.51
C PRO A 292 -4.61 7.42 -14.34
N VAL A 293 -3.49 7.10 -13.67
CA VAL A 293 -2.99 7.85 -12.51
C VAL A 293 -2.75 9.32 -12.83
N ASP A 294 -2.15 9.61 -13.98
CA ASP A 294 -1.89 11.00 -14.39
C ASP A 294 -3.19 11.75 -14.65
N LEU A 295 -4.13 11.16 -15.39
CA LEU A 295 -5.46 11.75 -15.58
C LEU A 295 -6.16 12.05 -14.25
N LEU A 296 -6.13 11.11 -13.29
CA LEU A 296 -6.73 11.30 -11.97
C LEU A 296 -6.02 12.42 -11.20
N HIS A 297 -4.70 12.48 -11.25
CA HIS A 297 -3.90 13.53 -10.62
C HIS A 297 -4.22 14.91 -11.23
N GLN A 298 -4.18 15.04 -12.55
CA GLN A 298 -4.46 16.29 -13.26
C GLN A 298 -5.90 16.79 -13.05
N LEU A 299 -6.85 15.86 -12.85
CA LEU A 299 -8.23 16.21 -12.52
C LEU A 299 -8.42 16.62 -11.05
N GLY A 300 -7.40 16.53 -10.20
CA GLY A 300 -7.43 16.91 -8.80
C GLY A 300 -8.13 15.90 -7.88
N PHE A 301 -8.07 14.60 -8.21
CA PHE A 301 -8.37 13.55 -7.24
C PHE A 301 -7.27 13.48 -6.18
N CYS A 302 -7.60 13.05 -4.97
CA CYS A 302 -6.63 12.83 -3.91
C CYS A 302 -5.83 11.53 -4.18
N VAL A 303 -4.92 11.59 -5.16
CA VAL A 303 -4.05 10.48 -5.54
C VAL A 303 -2.85 10.41 -4.61
N THR A 304 -2.50 9.20 -4.17
CA THR A 304 -1.22 8.87 -3.52
C THR A 304 -0.52 7.76 -4.29
N VAL A 305 0.80 7.70 -4.21
CA VAL A 305 1.63 6.70 -4.88
C VAL A 305 2.19 5.74 -3.85
N ASN A 306 2.11 4.45 -4.12
CA ASN A 306 2.49 3.41 -3.17
C ASN A 306 3.14 2.21 -3.86
N PRO A 307 4.01 1.43 -3.16
CA PRO A 307 4.67 0.27 -3.74
C PRO A 307 3.82 -1.00 -3.73
N ASP A 308 2.78 -1.08 -2.90
CA ASP A 308 1.94 -2.25 -2.66
C ASP A 308 2.74 -3.45 -2.12
N ASN A 309 3.48 -4.15 -2.98
CA ASN A 309 4.25 -5.34 -2.65
C ASN A 309 5.66 -5.23 -3.21
N ARG A 310 6.60 -4.70 -2.41
CA ARG A 310 7.95 -4.37 -2.86
C ARG A 310 8.74 -5.55 -3.42
N LEU A 311 8.57 -6.74 -2.83
CA LEU A 311 9.24 -7.97 -3.29
C LEU A 311 8.65 -8.44 -4.63
N GLN A 312 7.34 -8.60 -4.71
CA GLN A 312 6.63 -9.11 -5.87
C GLN A 312 6.81 -8.16 -7.07
N SER A 313 6.66 -6.88 -6.84
CA SER A 313 6.79 -5.87 -7.90
C SER A 313 8.24 -5.49 -8.20
N GLY A 314 9.19 -5.91 -7.35
CA GLY A 314 10.60 -5.55 -7.49
C GLY A 314 10.80 -4.03 -7.42
N THR A 315 10.08 -3.36 -6.51
CA THR A 315 9.97 -1.89 -6.46
C THR A 315 10.25 -1.31 -5.08
N THR A 316 10.32 0.02 -5.01
CA THR A 316 10.33 0.86 -3.81
C THR A 316 9.47 2.08 -4.09
N LEU A 317 9.12 2.87 -3.07
CA LEU A 317 8.35 4.09 -3.27
C LEU A 317 9.12 5.11 -4.14
N THR A 318 10.43 5.25 -3.93
CA THR A 318 11.31 6.05 -4.80
C THR A 318 11.21 5.60 -6.26
N ARG A 319 11.18 4.29 -6.52
CA ARG A 319 11.05 3.77 -7.86
C ARG A 319 9.68 4.04 -8.47
N GLU A 320 8.59 3.87 -7.72
CA GLU A 320 7.23 4.16 -8.20
C GLU A 320 7.11 5.64 -8.62
N LEU A 321 7.59 6.57 -7.78
CA LEU A 321 7.63 7.99 -8.11
C LEU A 321 8.49 8.27 -9.35
N GLY A 322 9.70 7.68 -9.42
CA GLY A 322 10.59 7.85 -10.58
C GLY A 322 9.99 7.33 -11.89
N LEU A 323 9.21 6.24 -11.84
CA LEU A 323 8.51 5.71 -13.00
C LEU A 323 7.44 6.69 -13.50
N LEU A 324 6.75 7.41 -12.61
CA LEU A 324 5.75 8.42 -12.99
C LEU A 324 6.40 9.67 -13.56
N VAL A 325 7.55 10.12 -13.01
CA VAL A 325 8.38 11.18 -13.58
C VAL A 325 8.77 10.82 -15.02
N GLU A 326 9.25 9.58 -15.25
CA GLU A 326 9.67 9.13 -16.59
C GLU A 326 8.49 8.98 -17.57
N ALA A 327 7.32 8.55 -17.10
CA ALA A 327 6.18 8.24 -17.95
C ALA A 327 5.31 9.46 -18.30
N PHE A 328 5.17 10.40 -17.36
CA PHE A 328 4.22 11.50 -17.44
C PHE A 328 4.87 12.89 -17.30
N GLU A 329 6.21 12.94 -17.24
CA GLU A 329 6.96 14.18 -17.08
C GLU A 329 6.58 14.95 -15.77
N TRP A 330 6.23 14.18 -14.70
CA TRP A 330 5.95 14.78 -13.39
C TRP A 330 7.16 15.54 -12.85
N ASP A 331 6.92 16.68 -12.23
CA ASP A 331 7.94 17.51 -11.63
C ASP A 331 7.94 17.41 -10.08
N LEU A 332 8.73 18.26 -9.42
CA LEU A 332 8.80 18.30 -7.95
C LEU A 332 7.46 18.68 -7.32
N ASP A 333 6.66 19.53 -7.97
CA ASP A 333 5.37 19.99 -7.43
C ASP A 333 4.35 18.83 -7.46
N ASP A 334 4.38 17.99 -8.52
CA ASP A 334 3.56 16.77 -8.60
C ASP A 334 3.92 15.78 -7.50
N LEU A 335 5.24 15.56 -7.27
CA LEU A 335 5.71 14.63 -6.22
C LEU A 335 5.36 15.16 -4.82
N GLU A 336 5.50 16.45 -4.56
CA GLU A 336 5.07 17.05 -3.31
C GLU A 336 3.56 16.90 -3.12
N GLN A 337 2.76 17.19 -4.14
CA GLN A 337 1.31 17.10 -4.05
C GLN A 337 0.83 15.67 -3.68
N VAL A 338 1.35 14.63 -4.34
CA VAL A 338 0.94 13.26 -4.01
C VAL A 338 1.44 12.82 -2.63
N THR A 339 2.56 13.36 -2.16
CA THR A 339 3.09 13.12 -0.81
C THR A 339 2.25 13.83 0.24
N GLN A 340 1.84 15.08 0.01
CA GLN A 340 0.91 15.82 0.86
C GLN A 340 -0.47 15.15 0.91
N ASN A 341 -0.97 14.64 -0.22
CA ASN A 341 -2.18 13.85 -0.27
C ASN A 341 -2.08 12.60 0.63
N ALA A 342 -0.91 11.95 0.62
CA ALA A 342 -0.67 10.78 1.45
C ALA A 342 -0.64 11.15 2.95
N ALA A 343 -0.02 12.27 3.33
CA ALA A 343 -0.07 12.76 4.70
C ALA A 343 -1.50 13.09 5.15
N ALA A 344 -2.29 13.75 4.29
CA ALA A 344 -3.69 14.07 4.57
C ALA A 344 -4.59 12.84 4.69
N GLY A 345 -4.25 11.75 3.97
CA GLY A 345 -4.94 10.47 4.05
C GLY A 345 -4.49 9.58 5.21
N ALA A 346 -3.39 9.86 5.88
CA ALA A 346 -2.82 9.01 6.93
C ALA A 346 -3.77 8.81 8.12
N PHE A 347 -3.76 7.62 8.71
CA PHE A 347 -4.55 7.33 9.92
C PHE A 347 -3.78 7.71 11.18
N CYS A 348 -3.40 8.96 11.27
CA CYS A 348 -2.74 9.57 12.41
C CYS A 348 -3.61 10.64 13.09
N SER A 349 -3.14 11.23 14.18
CA SER A 349 -3.82 12.36 14.80
C SER A 349 -3.68 13.62 13.94
N PHE A 350 -4.58 14.59 14.14
CA PHE A 350 -4.51 15.86 13.41
C PHE A 350 -3.20 16.61 13.68
N ASP A 351 -2.74 16.63 14.93
CA ASP A 351 -1.47 17.27 15.31
C ASP A 351 -0.27 16.58 14.60
N GLU A 352 -0.31 15.26 14.47
CA GLU A 352 0.72 14.50 13.77
C GLU A 352 0.69 14.72 12.25
N TYR A 353 -0.52 14.88 11.67
CA TYR A 353 -0.68 15.28 10.28
C TYR A 353 -0.09 16.68 10.01
N GLU A 354 -0.35 17.68 10.89
CA GLU A 354 0.25 19.03 10.74
C GLU A 354 1.79 18.95 10.76
N GLU A 355 2.38 18.17 11.69
CA GLU A 355 3.82 17.93 11.72
C GLU A 355 4.35 17.26 10.43
N LEU A 356 3.62 16.29 9.88
CA LEU A 356 4.01 15.61 8.63
C LEU A 356 3.93 16.56 7.44
N ALA A 357 2.86 17.34 7.33
CA ALA A 357 2.68 18.31 6.26
C ALA A 357 3.78 19.36 6.24
N ASP A 358 4.16 19.89 7.41
CA ASP A 358 5.25 20.83 7.55
C ASP A 358 6.61 20.18 7.19
N GLU A 359 6.88 18.95 7.67
CA GLU A 359 8.11 18.20 7.39
C GLU A 359 8.27 17.90 5.89
N ILE A 360 7.16 17.63 5.18
CA ILE A 360 7.16 17.44 3.73
C ILE A 360 7.46 18.77 3.03
N ALA A 361 6.73 19.84 3.35
CA ALA A 361 6.92 21.15 2.73
C ALA A 361 8.36 21.65 2.91
N ASP A 362 8.90 21.61 4.13
CA ASP A 362 10.28 22.01 4.43
C ASP A 362 11.29 21.15 3.63
N GLY A 363 11.08 19.85 3.56
CA GLY A 363 11.98 18.93 2.85
C GLY A 363 12.00 19.14 1.33
N PHE A 364 10.86 19.49 0.71
CA PHE A 364 10.82 19.85 -0.70
C PHE A 364 11.38 21.25 -0.96
N ASP A 365 11.10 22.23 -0.10
CA ASP A 365 11.62 23.60 -0.23
C ASP A 365 13.15 23.67 -0.11
N ASP A 366 13.76 22.84 0.76
CA ASP A 366 15.22 22.78 0.92
C ASP A 366 15.94 22.22 -0.33
N LEU A 367 15.21 21.54 -1.23
CA LEU A 367 15.76 20.91 -2.43
C LEU A 367 15.43 21.65 -3.74
N ARG A 368 14.57 22.69 -3.69
CA ARG A 368 14.29 23.60 -4.82
C ARG A 368 15.34 24.70 -4.89
#